data_54bfb2fa808d0978a40dc41373c83f17
#
_entry.id   54bfb2fa808d0978a40dc41373c83f17
#
_cell.length_a   1.000
_cell.length_b   1.000
_cell.length_c   1.000
_cell.angle_alpha   90.00
_cell.angle_beta   90.00
_cell.angle_gamma   90.00
#
_symmetry.space_group_name_H-M   'P 1'
#
loop_
_entity.id
_entity.type
_entity.pdbx_description
1 polymer ?
#
loop_
_entity_poly.entity_id
_entity_poly.type
_entity_poly.pdbx_seq_one_letter_code
_entity_poly.pdbx_strand_id
1 'polypeptide(L)'
;MSASRIVLLRHGQTDFNLARRFQGRIDKPLNEAGRSQAAGAAGVLVSRLCEPSAEVGMFAAEDGRRYDDGGVRIVSSPLGRAVDTARIVARVFDIAGYPCEGPELDERLTERSYGSFEGKTYEEIAREQPEAFAQYRADGECELAQIERSEVVGERVRDAVLEAARACRDDQSLIVVSHGSAIARGIVSLLGLDPAVFNGLRGVDNCHWSELVPVGMSTSKSAAISGWRLASHNIGSREDILGA
;
A
#
# COMPACT_ATOMS: atom_id res chain seq x y z
N MET A 1 -2.39 21.41 6.09
CA MET A 1 -2.45 20.16 6.85
C MET A 1 -2.30 19.03 5.85
N SER A 2 -1.44 18.08 6.14
CA SER A 2 -1.24 16.87 5.34
C SER A 2 -0.43 15.88 6.17
N ALA A 3 -0.58 14.58 5.90
CA ALA A 3 0.17 13.55 6.60
C ALA A 3 1.69 13.81 6.61
N SER A 4 2.33 13.50 7.73
CA SER A 4 3.80 13.55 7.88
C SER A 4 4.49 12.46 7.03
N ARG A 5 3.79 11.33 6.83
CA ARG A 5 4.23 10.15 6.08
C ARG A 5 3.04 9.38 5.55
N ILE A 6 3.21 8.72 4.41
CA ILE A 6 2.26 7.75 3.86
C ILE A 6 2.91 6.37 3.84
N VAL A 7 2.23 5.39 4.42
CA VAL A 7 2.58 3.96 4.38
C VAL A 7 1.54 3.24 3.52
N LEU A 8 1.96 2.63 2.42
CA LEU A 8 1.11 1.82 1.55
C LEU A 8 1.38 0.34 1.85
N LEU A 9 0.48 -0.29 2.59
CA LEU A 9 0.59 -1.66 3.10
C LEU A 9 -0.26 -2.60 2.25
N ARG A 10 0.33 -3.67 1.72
CA ARG A 10 -0.43 -4.73 1.08
C ARG A 10 -1.07 -5.65 2.13
N HIS A 11 -2.30 -6.10 1.87
CA HIS A 11 -2.99 -7.09 2.71
C HIS A 11 -2.17 -8.37 2.93
N GLY A 12 -2.45 -9.10 4.00
CA GLY A 12 -1.86 -10.39 4.32
C GLY A 12 -2.19 -11.50 3.32
N GLN A 13 -1.51 -12.62 3.42
CA GLN A 13 -1.66 -13.75 2.50
C GLN A 13 -3.09 -14.32 2.52
N THR A 14 -3.57 -14.69 1.33
CA THR A 14 -4.78 -15.50 1.10
C THR A 14 -4.39 -16.81 0.41
N ASP A 15 -5.31 -17.79 0.36
CA ASP A 15 -5.06 -19.04 -0.34
C ASP A 15 -4.87 -18.82 -1.85
N PHE A 16 -5.46 -17.77 -2.43
CA PHE A 16 -5.22 -17.41 -3.83
C PHE A 16 -3.79 -16.91 -4.07
N ASN A 17 -3.21 -16.15 -3.11
CA ASN A 17 -1.81 -15.77 -3.19
C ASN A 17 -0.89 -17.00 -3.13
N LEU A 18 -1.16 -17.92 -2.21
CA LEU A 18 -0.42 -19.17 -2.07
C LEU A 18 -0.50 -20.01 -3.36
N ALA A 19 -1.67 -20.12 -3.96
CA ALA A 19 -1.93 -20.84 -5.21
C ALA A 19 -1.51 -20.04 -6.48
N ARG A 20 -0.91 -18.85 -6.34
CA ARG A 20 -0.50 -17.96 -7.45
C ARG A 20 -1.61 -17.67 -8.45
N ARG A 21 -2.86 -17.52 -7.95
CA ARG A 21 -4.01 -17.14 -8.76
C ARG A 21 -4.18 -15.64 -8.82
N PHE A 22 -4.56 -15.13 -9.99
CA PHE A 22 -5.00 -13.75 -10.13
C PHE A 22 -6.24 -13.53 -9.28
N GLN A 23 -6.12 -12.70 -8.25
CA GLN A 23 -7.23 -12.49 -7.33
C GLN A 23 -8.15 -11.35 -7.79
N GLY A 24 -7.55 -10.23 -8.20
CA GLY A 24 -8.30 -9.06 -8.62
C GLY A 24 -9.35 -8.65 -7.59
N ARG A 25 -10.59 -8.55 -8.03
CA ARG A 25 -11.74 -8.19 -7.18
C ARG A 25 -12.46 -9.38 -6.54
N ILE A 26 -12.05 -10.62 -6.85
CA ILE A 26 -12.54 -11.79 -6.11
C ILE A 26 -12.08 -11.66 -4.66
N ASP A 27 -13.06 -11.65 -3.74
CA ASP A 27 -12.77 -11.48 -2.33
C ASP A 27 -12.57 -12.83 -1.65
N LYS A 28 -11.34 -13.09 -1.20
CA LYS A 28 -10.93 -14.27 -0.43
C LYS A 28 -10.39 -13.80 0.92
N PRO A 29 -10.75 -14.49 2.01
CA PRO A 29 -10.30 -14.11 3.35
C PRO A 29 -8.78 -14.32 3.50
N LEU A 30 -8.21 -13.67 4.51
CA LEU A 30 -6.87 -13.98 4.98
C LEU A 30 -6.80 -15.44 5.44
N ASN A 31 -5.74 -16.15 5.08
CA ASN A 31 -5.43 -17.42 5.71
C ASN A 31 -4.69 -17.18 7.05
N GLU A 32 -4.30 -18.24 7.75
CA GLU A 32 -3.63 -18.15 9.05
C GLU A 32 -2.30 -17.39 8.94
N ALA A 33 -1.49 -17.72 7.91
CA ALA A 33 -0.23 -17.01 7.64
C ALA A 33 -0.47 -15.52 7.39
N GLY A 34 -1.50 -15.15 6.62
CA GLY A 34 -1.84 -13.75 6.36
C GLY A 34 -2.21 -12.96 7.62
N ARG A 35 -2.92 -13.57 8.56
CA ARG A 35 -3.22 -12.94 9.86
C ARG A 35 -1.96 -12.76 10.70
N SER A 36 -1.08 -13.75 10.74
CA SER A 36 0.21 -13.66 11.43
C SER A 36 1.12 -12.59 10.82
N GLN A 37 1.21 -12.54 9.48
CA GLN A 37 1.93 -11.50 8.74
C GLN A 37 1.42 -10.09 9.08
N ALA A 38 0.08 -9.91 9.14
CA ALA A 38 -0.51 -8.63 9.47
C ALA A 38 -0.16 -8.16 10.90
N ALA A 39 -0.16 -9.08 11.86
CA ALA A 39 0.22 -8.78 13.23
C ALA A 39 1.73 -8.44 13.34
N GLY A 40 2.59 -9.19 12.66
CA GLY A 40 4.02 -8.94 12.62
C GLY A 40 4.36 -7.59 11.98
N ALA A 41 3.77 -7.30 10.81
CA ALA A 41 3.93 -6.02 10.15
C ALA A 41 3.47 -4.84 11.03
N ALA A 42 2.33 -5.00 11.72
CA ALA A 42 1.81 -3.99 12.63
C ALA A 42 2.77 -3.68 13.78
N GLY A 43 3.38 -4.70 14.39
CA GLY A 43 4.38 -4.51 15.45
C GLY A 43 5.60 -3.71 14.97
N VAL A 44 6.10 -4.00 13.74
CA VAL A 44 7.18 -3.23 13.14
C VAL A 44 6.77 -1.80 12.83
N LEU A 45 5.53 -1.59 12.33
CA LEU A 45 5.01 -0.26 12.05
C LEU A 45 4.85 0.59 13.32
N VAL A 46 4.41 -0.02 14.45
CA VAL A 46 4.37 0.67 15.75
C VAL A 46 5.76 1.18 16.13
N SER A 47 6.77 0.30 16.16
CA SER A 47 8.14 0.70 16.48
C SER A 47 8.69 1.76 15.52
N ARG A 48 8.32 1.67 14.24
CA ARG A 48 8.86 2.55 13.20
C ARG A 48 8.20 3.93 13.16
N LEU A 49 6.91 4.00 13.47
CA LEU A 49 6.11 5.23 13.39
C LEU A 49 5.98 5.96 14.74
N CYS A 50 6.08 5.25 15.85
CA CYS A 50 5.72 5.79 17.16
C CYS A 50 6.88 5.80 18.16
N GLU A 51 7.90 4.95 18.00
CA GLU A 51 9.06 4.95 18.89
C GLU A 51 10.14 5.92 18.38
N PRO A 52 10.75 6.74 19.27
CA PRO A 52 11.87 7.59 18.90
C PRO A 52 13.08 6.72 18.53
N SER A 53 13.33 6.51 17.23
CA SER A 53 14.52 5.78 16.80
C SER A 53 15.76 6.67 16.93
N ALA A 54 16.83 6.13 17.52
CA ALA A 54 18.13 6.79 17.60
C ALA A 54 18.74 7.08 16.20
N GLU A 55 18.25 6.40 15.14
CA GLU A 55 18.71 6.57 13.76
C GLU A 55 17.98 7.69 12.99
N VAL A 56 16.80 8.14 13.44
CA VAL A 56 16.04 9.24 12.82
C VAL A 56 16.63 10.61 13.15
N GLY A 57 17.60 10.69 14.04
CA GLY A 57 18.32 11.94 14.36
C GLY A 57 18.98 12.64 13.14
N MET A 58 19.14 11.95 12.01
CA MET A 58 19.70 12.53 10.79
C MET A 58 18.65 13.17 9.86
N PHE A 59 17.35 12.95 10.15
CA PHE A 59 16.21 13.55 9.44
C PHE A 59 15.19 14.19 10.39
N ALA A 60 15.53 14.38 11.66
CA ALA A 60 14.74 15.22 12.53
C ALA A 60 14.67 16.61 11.91
N ALA A 61 13.47 17.16 11.79
CA ALA A 61 13.32 18.56 11.40
C ALA A 61 14.17 19.42 12.34
N GLU A 62 14.85 20.42 11.80
CA GLU A 62 15.71 21.36 12.58
C GLU A 62 14.98 22.05 13.75
N ASP A 63 13.65 21.91 13.81
CA ASP A 63 12.75 22.45 14.86
C ASP A 63 12.48 21.51 16.03
N GLY A 64 13.13 20.34 16.10
CA GLY A 64 13.02 19.38 17.21
C GLY A 64 11.67 18.64 17.29
N ARG A 65 10.83 18.70 16.25
CA ARG A 65 9.58 17.96 16.22
C ARG A 65 9.84 16.47 16.08
N ARG A 66 9.28 15.69 16.98
CA ARG A 66 9.18 14.24 16.83
C ARG A 66 8.15 13.92 15.73
N TYR A 67 8.49 13.05 14.84
CA TYR A 67 7.69 12.77 13.65
C TYR A 67 6.34 12.11 13.93
N ASP A 68 5.95 11.69 15.13
CA ASP A 68 4.68 11.02 15.33
C ASP A 68 4.05 11.08 16.74
N ASP A 69 4.01 12.27 17.36
CA ASP A 69 3.12 12.48 18.51
C ASP A 69 1.62 12.50 18.09
N GLY A 70 1.32 12.55 16.79
CA GLY A 70 -0.03 12.64 16.22
C GLY A 70 -0.76 11.30 16.01
N GLY A 71 -0.08 10.16 16.17
CA GLY A 71 -0.66 8.85 15.92
C GLY A 71 -0.82 8.53 14.45
N VAL A 72 -1.69 7.56 14.15
CA VAL A 72 -1.93 7.08 12.78
C VAL A 72 -3.39 7.21 12.38
N ARG A 73 -3.62 7.47 11.09
CA ARG A 73 -4.92 7.33 10.42
C ARG A 73 -4.84 6.16 9.46
N ILE A 74 -5.84 5.29 9.48
CA ILE A 74 -5.91 4.11 8.61
C ILE A 74 -7.06 4.27 7.63
N VAL A 75 -6.75 4.10 6.33
CA VAL A 75 -7.74 3.98 5.25
C VAL A 75 -7.51 2.65 4.54
N SER A 76 -8.57 1.96 4.15
CA SER A 76 -8.48 0.61 3.59
C SER A 76 -9.35 0.43 2.35
N SER A 77 -8.90 -0.41 1.42
CA SER A 77 -9.77 -1.06 0.46
C SER A 77 -10.91 -1.79 1.18
N PRO A 78 -12.15 -1.78 0.66
CA PRO A 78 -13.29 -2.48 1.26
C PRO A 78 -13.24 -4.01 1.07
N LEU A 79 -12.31 -4.56 0.27
CA LEU A 79 -12.18 -6.01 0.12
C LEU A 79 -11.76 -6.65 1.45
N GLY A 80 -12.45 -7.71 1.87
CA GLY A 80 -12.35 -8.31 3.21
C GLY A 80 -10.93 -8.59 3.66
N ARG A 81 -10.05 -9.09 2.78
CA ARG A 81 -8.62 -9.31 3.09
C ARG A 81 -7.86 -8.04 3.49
N ALA A 82 -8.21 -6.88 2.88
CA ALA A 82 -7.61 -5.60 3.25
C ALA A 82 -8.22 -5.06 4.54
N VAL A 83 -9.53 -5.16 4.68
CA VAL A 83 -10.26 -4.76 5.91
C VAL A 83 -9.74 -5.53 7.12
N ASP A 84 -9.58 -6.85 7.01
CA ASP A 84 -9.09 -7.68 8.12
C ASP A 84 -7.64 -7.34 8.47
N THR A 85 -6.79 -7.09 7.46
CA THR A 85 -5.42 -6.60 7.68
C THR A 85 -5.43 -5.26 8.42
N ALA A 86 -6.24 -4.29 7.96
CA ALA A 86 -6.35 -2.97 8.57
C ALA A 86 -6.84 -3.02 10.01
N ARG A 87 -7.82 -3.89 10.32
CA ARG A 87 -8.32 -4.11 11.68
C ARG A 87 -7.26 -4.70 12.61
N ILE A 88 -6.46 -5.65 12.11
CA ILE A 88 -5.34 -6.22 12.88
C ILE A 88 -4.31 -5.13 13.18
N VAL A 89 -3.96 -4.31 12.19
CA VAL A 89 -3.04 -3.18 12.37
C VAL A 89 -3.58 -2.22 13.42
N ALA A 90 -4.82 -1.74 13.28
CA ALA A 90 -5.44 -0.83 14.24
C ALA A 90 -5.40 -1.37 15.66
N ARG A 91 -5.77 -2.65 15.85
CA ARG A 91 -5.76 -3.30 17.16
C ARG A 91 -4.36 -3.33 17.80
N VAL A 92 -3.31 -3.54 17.01
CA VAL A 92 -1.93 -3.58 17.54
C VAL A 92 -1.50 -2.17 17.99
N PHE A 93 -1.85 -1.11 17.24
CA PHE A 93 -1.61 0.27 17.67
C PHE A 93 -2.35 0.61 18.96
N ASP A 94 -3.62 0.23 19.09
CA ASP A 94 -4.43 0.44 20.31
C ASP A 94 -3.80 -0.27 21.52
N ILE A 95 -3.38 -1.54 21.36
CA ILE A 95 -2.72 -2.30 22.44
C ILE A 95 -1.38 -1.64 22.84
N ALA A 96 -0.66 -1.07 21.88
CA ALA A 96 0.58 -0.36 22.14
C ALA A 96 0.37 1.04 22.74
N GLY A 97 -0.88 1.49 22.88
CA GLY A 97 -1.24 2.78 23.49
C GLY A 97 -1.06 3.99 22.58
N TYR A 98 -0.97 3.78 21.25
CA TYR A 98 -0.84 4.89 20.30
C TYR A 98 -2.19 5.25 19.65
N PRO A 99 -2.48 6.55 19.49
CA PRO A 99 -3.72 6.99 18.86
C PRO A 99 -3.87 6.43 17.43
N CYS A 100 -5.00 5.77 17.18
CA CYS A 100 -5.31 5.17 15.89
C CYS A 100 -6.74 5.55 15.45
N GLU A 101 -6.87 6.19 14.28
CA GLU A 101 -8.14 6.54 13.67
C GLU A 101 -8.44 5.62 12.48
N GLY A 102 -9.68 5.14 12.38
CA GLY A 102 -10.10 4.23 11.30
C GLY A 102 -10.15 2.76 11.72
N PRO A 103 -10.13 1.79 10.76
CA PRO A 103 -9.99 2.02 9.31
C PRO A 103 -11.25 2.60 8.67
N GLU A 104 -11.08 3.63 7.84
CA GLU A 104 -12.08 4.11 6.90
C GLU A 104 -11.97 3.33 5.58
N LEU A 105 -13.10 3.09 4.91
CA LEU A 105 -13.12 2.30 3.67
C LEU A 105 -13.25 3.21 2.46
N ASP A 106 -12.42 2.95 1.43
CA ASP A 106 -12.46 3.68 0.16
C ASP A 106 -12.41 2.70 -1.03
N GLU A 107 -13.45 2.72 -1.86
CA GLU A 107 -13.58 1.87 -3.06
C GLU A 107 -12.44 2.10 -4.07
N ARG A 108 -11.87 3.30 -4.12
CA ARG A 108 -10.75 3.65 -5.00
C ARG A 108 -9.46 2.89 -4.67
N LEU A 109 -9.38 2.27 -3.48
CA LEU A 109 -8.25 1.47 -3.03
C LEU A 109 -8.37 -0.03 -3.36
N THR A 110 -9.43 -0.45 -4.06
CA THR A 110 -9.60 -1.85 -4.49
C THR A 110 -8.48 -2.30 -5.43
N GLU A 111 -8.25 -3.63 -5.49
CA GLU A 111 -7.26 -4.18 -6.43
C GLU A 111 -7.66 -3.90 -7.88
N ARG A 112 -6.67 -3.92 -8.77
CA ARG A 112 -6.85 -3.92 -10.21
C ARG A 112 -7.79 -5.06 -10.59
N SER A 113 -8.82 -4.77 -11.39
CA SER A 113 -9.60 -5.83 -12.01
C SER A 113 -8.75 -6.53 -13.07
N TYR A 114 -8.68 -7.85 -12.99
CA TYR A 114 -8.01 -8.68 -13.98
C TYR A 114 -8.98 -9.36 -14.94
N GLY A 115 -10.26 -8.98 -14.92
CA GLY A 115 -11.29 -9.45 -15.84
C GLY A 115 -11.34 -10.97 -15.92
N SER A 116 -11.23 -11.55 -17.14
CA SER A 116 -11.32 -13.00 -17.34
C SER A 116 -10.14 -13.81 -16.78
N PHE A 117 -9.09 -13.16 -16.28
CA PHE A 117 -7.96 -13.83 -15.62
C PHE A 117 -8.22 -14.12 -14.16
N GLU A 118 -9.21 -13.46 -13.53
CA GLU A 118 -9.50 -13.64 -12.12
C GLU A 118 -9.83 -15.10 -11.79
N GLY A 119 -9.24 -15.59 -10.70
CA GLY A 119 -9.36 -16.96 -10.24
C GLY A 119 -8.40 -17.97 -10.89
N LYS A 120 -7.68 -17.59 -11.95
CA LYS A 120 -6.81 -18.48 -12.73
C LYS A 120 -5.33 -18.30 -12.39
N THR A 121 -4.53 -19.34 -12.60
CA THR A 121 -3.07 -19.28 -12.59
C THR A 121 -2.53 -18.83 -13.95
N TYR A 122 -1.24 -18.48 -14.01
CA TYR A 122 -0.58 -18.16 -15.27
C TYR A 122 -0.65 -19.31 -16.28
N GLU A 123 -0.50 -20.55 -15.82
CA GLU A 123 -0.54 -21.76 -16.66
C GLU A 123 -1.96 -22.00 -17.21
N GLU A 124 -2.99 -21.81 -16.39
CA GLU A 124 -4.38 -21.91 -16.80
C GLU A 124 -4.72 -20.86 -17.86
N ILE A 125 -4.31 -19.60 -17.65
CA ILE A 125 -4.53 -18.51 -18.61
C ILE A 125 -3.79 -18.78 -19.92
N ALA A 126 -2.53 -19.18 -19.87
CA ALA A 126 -1.72 -19.49 -21.07
C ALA A 126 -2.36 -20.59 -21.92
N ARG A 127 -2.99 -21.58 -21.29
CA ARG A 127 -3.68 -22.68 -21.97
C ARG A 127 -5.05 -22.26 -22.54
N GLU A 128 -5.83 -21.50 -21.76
CA GLU A 128 -7.22 -21.20 -22.06
C GLU A 128 -7.41 -19.93 -22.89
N GLN A 129 -6.49 -18.99 -22.75
CA GLN A 129 -6.54 -17.66 -23.37
C GLN A 129 -5.16 -17.23 -23.88
N PRO A 130 -4.52 -17.98 -24.80
CA PRO A 130 -3.13 -17.77 -25.19
C PRO A 130 -2.87 -16.39 -25.81
N GLU A 131 -3.81 -15.85 -26.59
CA GLU A 131 -3.69 -14.53 -27.22
C GLU A 131 -3.75 -13.40 -26.16
N ALA A 132 -4.72 -13.47 -25.26
CA ALA A 132 -4.85 -12.51 -24.15
C ALA A 132 -3.64 -12.59 -23.22
N PHE A 133 -3.11 -13.80 -22.97
CA PHE A 133 -1.92 -13.97 -22.17
C PHE A 133 -0.68 -13.36 -22.83
N ALA A 134 -0.51 -13.54 -24.15
CA ALA A 134 0.58 -12.92 -24.91
C ALA A 134 0.51 -11.39 -24.84
N GLN A 135 -0.68 -10.80 -24.99
CA GLN A 135 -0.88 -9.35 -24.83
C GLN A 135 -0.48 -8.89 -23.43
N TYR A 136 -1.02 -9.53 -22.38
CA TYR A 136 -0.68 -9.19 -20.98
C TYR A 136 0.82 -9.32 -20.67
N ARG A 137 1.49 -10.30 -21.25
CA ARG A 137 2.93 -10.54 -21.06
C ARG A 137 3.82 -9.46 -21.70
N ALA A 138 3.31 -8.74 -22.71
CA ALA A 138 4.06 -7.71 -23.40
C ALA A 138 4.27 -6.45 -22.55
N ASP A 139 3.21 -5.95 -21.91
CA ASP A 139 3.21 -4.67 -21.19
C ASP A 139 2.37 -4.66 -19.90
N GLY A 140 1.70 -5.76 -19.57
CA GLY A 140 0.82 -5.86 -18.41
C GLY A 140 -0.59 -5.35 -18.65
N GLU A 141 -0.93 -4.97 -19.88
CA GLU A 141 -2.27 -4.56 -20.30
C GLU A 141 -2.94 -5.67 -21.11
N CYS A 142 -4.26 -5.78 -21.06
CA CYS A 142 -4.98 -6.73 -21.91
C CYS A 142 -6.47 -6.34 -22.06
N GLU A 143 -6.81 -5.81 -23.21
CA GLU A 143 -8.20 -5.48 -23.56
C GLU A 143 -9.03 -6.77 -23.79
N LEU A 144 -8.45 -7.80 -24.38
CA LEU A 144 -9.12 -9.08 -24.63
C LEU A 144 -9.63 -9.74 -23.35
N ALA A 145 -8.90 -9.58 -22.26
CA ALA A 145 -9.30 -10.07 -20.94
C ALA A 145 -10.07 -9.05 -20.10
N GLN A 146 -10.33 -7.86 -20.61
CA GLN A 146 -10.98 -6.77 -19.90
C GLN A 146 -10.26 -6.38 -18.59
N ILE A 147 -8.93 -6.36 -18.63
CA ILE A 147 -8.12 -5.92 -17.50
C ILE A 147 -8.24 -4.40 -17.35
N GLU A 148 -8.44 -3.94 -16.13
CA GLU A 148 -8.46 -2.51 -15.80
C GLU A 148 -7.14 -1.85 -16.18
N ARG A 149 -7.16 -0.73 -16.88
CA ARG A 149 -5.95 -0.05 -17.35
C ARG A 149 -5.11 0.46 -16.18
N SER A 150 -3.79 0.35 -16.30
CA SER A 150 -2.84 0.78 -15.26
C SER A 150 -2.98 2.26 -14.90
N GLU A 151 -3.26 3.13 -15.88
CA GLU A 151 -3.54 4.56 -15.67
C GLU A 151 -4.72 4.77 -14.73
N VAL A 152 -5.85 4.11 -15.01
CA VAL A 152 -7.08 4.21 -14.21
C VAL A 152 -6.85 3.76 -12.78
N VAL A 153 -6.12 2.64 -12.60
CA VAL A 153 -5.74 2.14 -11.27
C VAL A 153 -4.86 3.15 -10.53
N GLY A 154 -3.82 3.66 -11.21
CA GLY A 154 -2.89 4.61 -10.62
C GLY A 154 -3.57 5.91 -10.20
N GLU A 155 -4.43 6.46 -11.06
CA GLU A 155 -5.15 7.70 -10.79
C GLU A 155 -6.13 7.58 -9.61
N ARG A 156 -6.99 6.54 -9.60
CA ARG A 156 -7.96 6.37 -8.51
C ARG A 156 -7.28 6.15 -7.15
N VAL A 157 -6.18 5.38 -7.12
CA VAL A 157 -5.41 5.15 -5.88
C VAL A 157 -4.71 6.44 -5.44
N ARG A 158 -4.05 7.17 -6.37
CA ARG A 158 -3.44 8.48 -6.08
C ARG A 158 -4.45 9.42 -5.45
N ASP A 159 -5.62 9.55 -6.05
CA ASP A 159 -6.65 10.50 -5.61
C ASP A 159 -7.18 10.15 -4.22
N ALA A 160 -7.42 8.86 -3.93
CA ALA A 160 -7.81 8.39 -2.62
C ALA A 160 -6.72 8.67 -1.56
N VAL A 161 -5.47 8.37 -1.88
CA VAL A 161 -4.33 8.58 -0.97
C VAL A 161 -4.11 10.06 -0.69
N LEU A 162 -4.17 10.93 -1.70
CA LEU A 162 -3.99 12.37 -1.51
C LEU A 162 -5.13 13.00 -0.72
N GLU A 163 -6.37 12.53 -0.90
CA GLU A 163 -7.52 12.99 -0.12
C GLU A 163 -7.36 12.59 1.35
N ALA A 164 -7.06 11.32 1.61
CA ALA A 164 -6.82 10.83 2.97
C ALA A 164 -5.63 11.54 3.64
N ALA A 165 -4.54 11.79 2.90
CA ALA A 165 -3.38 12.50 3.42
C ALA A 165 -3.72 13.95 3.81
N ARG A 166 -4.55 14.65 3.03
CA ARG A 166 -5.02 16.01 3.37
C ARG A 166 -5.93 16.04 4.60
N ALA A 167 -6.61 14.94 4.90
CA ALA A 167 -7.46 14.83 6.09
C ALA A 167 -6.65 14.55 7.37
N CYS A 168 -5.38 14.16 7.27
CA CYS A 168 -4.49 13.96 8.40
C CYS A 168 -4.05 15.30 9.03
N ARG A 169 -3.71 15.25 10.32
CA ARG A 169 -2.96 16.33 10.99
C ARG A 169 -1.50 16.34 10.48
N ASP A 170 -0.81 17.48 10.65
CA ASP A 170 0.57 17.65 10.15
C ASP A 170 1.59 16.72 10.85
N ASP A 171 1.24 16.19 12.01
CA ASP A 171 2.02 15.27 12.83
C ASP A 171 1.55 13.81 12.74
N GLN A 172 0.54 13.52 11.92
CA GLN A 172 -0.10 12.21 11.82
C GLN A 172 0.44 11.44 10.62
N SER A 173 0.72 10.15 10.78
CA SER A 173 1.02 9.24 9.67
C SER A 173 -0.24 8.63 9.08
N LEU A 174 -0.26 8.48 7.75
CA LEU A 174 -1.32 7.79 7.02
C LEU A 174 -0.89 6.36 6.68
N ILE A 175 -1.68 5.36 7.12
CA ILE A 175 -1.53 3.98 6.68
C ILE A 175 -2.67 3.66 5.70
N VAL A 176 -2.32 3.26 4.48
CA VAL A 176 -3.27 2.85 3.43
C VAL A 176 -3.13 1.35 3.21
N VAL A 177 -4.16 0.58 3.53
CA VAL A 177 -4.17 -0.87 3.33
C VAL A 177 -4.85 -1.20 2.00
N SER A 178 -4.09 -1.80 1.08
CA SER A 178 -4.53 -2.06 -0.28
C SER A 178 -3.89 -3.34 -0.84
N HIS A 179 -3.62 -3.40 -2.14
CA HIS A 179 -3.27 -4.61 -2.88
C HIS A 179 -2.02 -4.40 -3.73
N GLY A 180 -1.48 -5.49 -4.25
CA GLY A 180 -0.17 -5.47 -4.91
C GLY A 180 -0.08 -4.55 -6.12
N SER A 181 -1.00 -4.68 -7.09
CA SER A 181 -0.99 -3.86 -8.30
C SER A 181 -1.50 -2.44 -8.02
N ALA A 182 -2.55 -2.31 -7.21
CA ALA A 182 -3.10 -1.01 -6.83
C ALA A 182 -2.04 -0.11 -6.17
N ILE A 183 -1.28 -0.65 -5.21
CA ILE A 183 -0.19 0.07 -4.55
C ILE A 183 0.90 0.46 -5.56
N ALA A 184 1.38 -0.48 -6.37
CA ALA A 184 2.47 -0.21 -7.31
C ALA A 184 2.08 0.90 -8.31
N ARG A 185 0.90 0.82 -8.92
CA ARG A 185 0.40 1.84 -9.87
C ARG A 185 0.10 3.17 -9.17
N GLY A 186 -0.45 3.12 -7.95
CA GLY A 186 -0.68 4.30 -7.12
C GLY A 186 0.61 5.04 -6.78
N ILE A 187 1.68 4.33 -6.39
CA ILE A 187 3.00 4.94 -6.14
C ILE A 187 3.51 5.64 -7.40
N VAL A 188 3.46 4.99 -8.56
CA VAL A 188 3.91 5.58 -9.83
C VAL A 188 3.17 6.90 -10.09
N SER A 189 1.84 6.93 -9.95
CA SER A 189 1.04 8.15 -10.10
C SER A 189 1.35 9.22 -9.03
N LEU A 190 1.60 8.83 -7.77
CA LEU A 190 1.98 9.75 -6.69
C LEU A 190 3.33 10.42 -6.94
N LEU A 191 4.23 9.73 -7.65
CA LEU A 191 5.53 10.26 -8.08
C LEU A 191 5.45 11.12 -9.34
N GLY A 192 4.25 11.30 -9.92
CA GLY A 192 4.04 12.06 -11.16
C GLY A 192 4.50 11.33 -12.42
N LEU A 193 4.64 10.01 -12.35
CA LEU A 193 5.01 9.15 -13.48
C LEU A 193 3.77 8.50 -14.08
N ASP A 194 3.88 8.05 -15.34
CA ASP A 194 2.80 7.37 -16.05
C ASP A 194 2.77 5.86 -15.70
N PRO A 195 1.70 5.35 -15.05
CA PRO A 195 1.60 3.95 -14.67
C PRO A 195 1.47 2.97 -15.84
N ALA A 196 1.08 3.43 -17.04
CA ALA A 196 1.02 2.61 -18.23
C ALA A 196 2.41 2.36 -18.84
N VAL A 197 3.34 3.28 -18.61
CA VAL A 197 4.67 3.26 -19.24
C VAL A 197 5.74 2.85 -18.25
N PHE A 198 5.67 3.33 -16.99
CA PHE A 198 6.70 3.08 -16.00
C PHE A 198 6.54 1.71 -15.33
N ASN A 199 7.45 0.79 -15.63
CA ASN A 199 7.51 -0.58 -15.09
C ASN A 199 8.67 -0.80 -14.10
N GLY A 200 9.26 0.28 -13.57
CA GLY A 200 10.44 0.21 -12.70
C GLY A 200 10.16 -0.20 -11.25
N LEU A 201 8.88 -0.33 -10.84
CA LEU A 201 8.52 -0.81 -9.51
C LEU A 201 7.95 -2.23 -9.57
N ARG A 202 8.55 -3.11 -8.78
CA ARG A 202 7.99 -4.43 -8.49
C ARG A 202 6.73 -4.29 -7.63
N GLY A 203 5.77 -5.23 -7.73
CA GLY A 203 4.65 -5.32 -6.79
C GLY A 203 5.11 -5.55 -5.36
N VAL A 204 4.31 -5.11 -4.41
CA VAL A 204 4.55 -5.27 -2.96
C VAL A 204 4.16 -6.67 -2.52
N ASP A 205 4.96 -7.33 -1.69
CA ASP A 205 4.68 -8.67 -1.14
C ASP A 205 3.61 -8.60 -0.01
N ASN A 206 3.01 -9.72 0.40
CA ASN A 206 1.95 -9.72 1.42
C ASN A 206 2.47 -9.16 2.75
N CYS A 207 1.74 -8.21 3.34
CA CYS A 207 2.12 -7.46 4.53
C CYS A 207 3.48 -6.74 4.45
N HIS A 208 3.99 -6.53 3.23
CA HIS A 208 5.06 -5.57 2.98
C HIS A 208 4.44 -4.21 2.66
N TRP A 209 5.25 -3.16 2.83
CA TRP A 209 4.80 -1.78 2.60
C TRP A 209 5.85 -0.94 1.89
N SER A 210 5.39 0.19 1.41
CA SER A 210 6.22 1.25 0.86
C SER A 210 5.92 2.55 1.59
N GLU A 211 6.93 3.41 1.75
CA GLU A 211 6.80 4.67 2.46
C GLU A 211 7.07 5.84 1.52
N LEU A 212 6.19 6.82 1.59
CA LEU A 212 6.39 8.11 0.93
C LEU A 212 6.48 9.21 1.98
N VAL A 213 7.37 10.16 1.73
CA VAL A 213 7.57 11.36 2.54
C VAL A 213 7.35 12.61 1.69
N PRO A 214 6.88 13.73 2.28
CA PRO A 214 6.68 14.96 1.52
C PRO A 214 7.99 15.52 0.97
N VAL A 215 7.93 16.09 -0.24
CA VAL A 215 9.05 16.82 -0.86
C VAL A 215 8.84 18.31 -0.65
N GLY A 216 9.90 19.01 -0.23
CA GLY A 216 9.88 20.47 -0.20
C GLY A 216 9.22 21.07 1.03
N MET A 217 9.48 20.53 2.22
CA MET A 217 9.28 21.31 3.45
C MET A 217 10.26 22.52 3.43
N SER A 218 9.81 23.61 2.78
CA SER A 218 10.39 24.92 3.05
C SER A 218 10.13 25.25 4.52
N THR A 219 11.07 25.83 5.22
CA THR A 219 10.97 26.36 6.59
C THR A 219 9.88 27.44 6.76
N SER A 220 9.16 27.77 5.71
CA SER A 220 7.98 28.63 5.70
C SER A 220 6.73 27.80 5.99
N LYS A 221 6.05 28.08 7.09
CA LYS A 221 4.79 27.48 7.54
C LYS A 221 3.61 27.56 6.53
N SER A 222 3.84 28.10 5.34
CA SER A 222 2.84 28.35 4.28
C SER A 222 3.09 27.55 2.98
N ALA A 223 4.14 26.72 2.89
CA ALA A 223 4.39 25.98 1.66
C ALA A 223 3.47 24.76 1.57
N ALA A 224 2.58 24.75 0.60
CA ALA A 224 1.85 23.54 0.21
C ALA A 224 2.85 22.44 -0.17
N ILE A 225 2.58 21.19 0.25
CA ILE A 225 3.36 20.02 -0.17
C ILE A 225 3.35 19.97 -1.70
N SER A 226 4.53 20.10 -2.32
CA SER A 226 4.67 20.12 -3.78
C SER A 226 4.72 18.74 -4.40
N GLY A 227 4.84 17.68 -3.60
CA GLY A 227 4.90 16.29 -4.09
C GLY A 227 5.33 15.30 -3.02
N TRP A 228 5.48 14.05 -3.42
CA TRP A 228 5.89 12.93 -2.57
C TRP A 228 7.17 12.29 -3.12
N ARG A 229 8.01 11.80 -2.22
CA ARG A 229 9.21 11.02 -2.53
C ARG A 229 9.05 9.62 -1.98
N LEU A 230 9.34 8.61 -2.78
CA LEU A 230 9.45 7.23 -2.32
C LEU A 230 10.72 7.11 -1.46
N ALA A 231 10.53 6.91 -0.16
CA ALA A 231 11.61 6.75 0.81
C ALA A 231 12.07 5.29 0.88
N SER A 232 11.12 4.35 0.76
CA SER A 232 11.41 2.92 0.78
C SER A 232 10.32 2.14 0.05
N HIS A 233 10.67 0.95 -0.48
CA HIS A 233 9.75 0.11 -1.24
C HIS A 233 9.88 -1.35 -0.85
N ASN A 234 8.71 -2.02 -0.69
CA ASN A 234 8.60 -3.44 -0.39
C ASN A 234 9.38 -3.86 0.87
N ILE A 235 9.22 -3.11 1.96
CA ILE A 235 9.80 -3.45 3.26
C ILE A 235 8.88 -4.45 3.96
N GLY A 236 9.46 -5.51 4.54
CA GLY A 236 8.76 -6.50 5.36
C GLY A 236 9.28 -6.59 6.78
N SER A 237 8.69 -7.49 7.58
CA SER A 237 9.23 -7.85 8.88
C SER A 237 10.58 -8.59 8.73
N ARG A 238 11.43 -8.55 9.76
CA ARG A 238 12.73 -9.25 9.72
C ARG A 238 12.61 -10.77 9.51
N GLU A 239 11.51 -11.36 9.92
CA GLU A 239 11.25 -12.81 9.75
C GLU A 239 11.05 -13.17 8.28
N ASP A 240 10.46 -12.26 7.48
CA ASP A 240 10.28 -12.46 6.04
C ASP A 240 11.60 -12.35 5.24
N ILE A 241 12.59 -11.61 5.78
CA ILE A 241 13.89 -11.41 5.12
C ILE A 241 14.84 -12.59 5.37
N LEU A 242 14.70 -13.28 6.51
CA LEU A 242 15.58 -14.38 6.92
C LEU A 242 15.07 -15.76 6.51
N GLY A 243 13.85 -15.86 5.99
CA GLY A 243 13.19 -17.10 5.55
C GLY A 243 13.11 -17.30 4.03
N ALA A 244 13.82 -16.50 3.23
CA ALA A 244 13.85 -16.61 1.76
C ALA A 244 15.14 -17.29 1.27
#